data_fd1af96f2a2e08dd55b1c9a6d7e21cdd
#
_entry.id   fd1af96f2a2e08dd55b1c9a6d7e21cdd
#
_cell.length_a   1.000
_cell.length_b   1.000
_cell.length_c   1.000
_cell.angle_alpha   90.00
_cell.angle_beta   90.00
_cell.angle_gamma   90.00
#
_symmetry.space_group_name_H-M   'P 1'
#
loop_
_entity.id
_entity.type
_entity.pdbx_description
1 polymer ?
#
loop_
_entity_poly.entity_id
_entity_poly.type
_entity_poly.pdbx_seq_one_letter_code
_entity_poly.pdbx_strand_id
1 'polypeptide(L)'
;VIVPAKLKDSIPQMEEMGLTVLAVKPENQAGLFGAIELLAQATNTTARGEELEMAIDSNLAALAEAVAGTDAPSVYLAGNSSVLETAGPAMYQNTMIENANGTNAAASVEDTYWAEVSYEQILDWNPDYIILASDAEYDVDSVLNDAALADCTAVKERHVYQLPHAVEAVDSPVPASFLGSVYLASVLHPEQVTEEYYHAAA
;
A
#
# COMPACT_ATOMS: atom_id res chain seq x y z
N VAL A 1 -26.21 0.73 -2.50
CA VAL A 1 -25.05 1.44 -3.09
C VAL A 1 -23.92 1.44 -2.10
N ILE A 2 -22.67 1.21 -2.55
CA ILE A 2 -21.47 1.28 -1.72
C ILE A 2 -20.73 2.56 -2.09
N VAL A 3 -20.34 3.34 -1.09
CA VAL A 3 -19.62 4.62 -1.29
C VAL A 3 -18.44 4.72 -0.34
N PRO A 4 -17.36 5.42 -0.71
CA PRO A 4 -16.31 5.75 0.23
C PRO A 4 -16.82 6.72 1.31
N ALA A 5 -16.36 6.58 2.54
CA ALA A 5 -16.81 7.39 3.68
C ALA A 5 -16.59 8.91 3.49
N LYS A 6 -15.67 9.32 2.61
CA LYS A 6 -15.49 10.74 2.22
C LYS A 6 -16.73 11.36 1.58
N LEU A 7 -17.67 10.55 1.07
CA LEU A 7 -18.96 11.01 0.49
C LEU A 7 -20.10 11.03 1.52
N LYS A 8 -19.81 10.93 2.82
CA LYS A 8 -20.80 10.89 3.90
C LYS A 8 -21.85 12.02 3.83
N ASP A 9 -21.44 13.21 3.42
CA ASP A 9 -22.32 14.39 3.34
C ASP A 9 -23.34 14.28 2.20
N SER A 10 -23.11 13.42 1.21
CA SER A 10 -24.03 13.12 0.10
C SER A 10 -25.00 11.96 0.42
N ILE A 11 -24.76 11.21 1.50
CA ILE A 11 -25.59 10.03 1.84
C ILE A 11 -27.05 10.40 2.06
N PRO A 12 -27.41 11.45 2.82
CA PRO A 12 -28.82 11.82 3.01
C PRO A 12 -29.57 12.05 1.70
N GLN A 13 -28.94 12.71 0.73
CA GLN A 13 -29.53 12.95 -0.59
C GLN A 13 -29.75 11.63 -1.37
N MET A 14 -28.81 10.67 -1.26
CA MET A 14 -28.96 9.37 -1.89
C MET A 14 -30.11 8.56 -1.25
N GLU A 15 -30.26 8.64 0.07
CA GLU A 15 -31.35 7.98 0.81
C GLU A 15 -32.72 8.58 0.51
N GLU A 16 -32.81 9.92 0.35
CA GLU A 16 -34.03 10.61 -0.13
C GLU A 16 -34.46 10.13 -1.52
N MET A 17 -33.51 9.68 -2.34
CA MET A 17 -33.78 9.08 -3.65
C MET A 17 -34.19 7.59 -3.56
N GLY A 18 -34.33 7.04 -2.35
CA GLY A 18 -34.69 5.65 -2.10
C GLY A 18 -33.56 4.65 -2.19
N LEU A 19 -32.29 5.11 -2.16
CA LEU A 19 -31.11 4.23 -2.17
C LEU A 19 -30.77 3.79 -0.74
N THR A 20 -30.45 2.51 -0.57
CA THR A 20 -29.77 2.03 0.64
C THR A 20 -28.25 2.21 0.44
N VAL A 21 -27.60 2.93 1.36
CA VAL A 21 -26.19 3.30 1.23
C VAL A 21 -25.36 2.65 2.31
N LEU A 22 -24.24 2.02 1.91
CA LEU A 22 -23.19 1.52 2.80
C LEU A 22 -21.93 2.36 2.58
N ALA A 23 -21.46 3.01 3.63
CA ALA A 23 -20.21 3.78 3.58
C ALA A 23 -19.06 2.94 4.14
N VAL A 24 -17.97 2.82 3.38
CA VAL A 24 -16.77 2.07 3.77
C VAL A 24 -15.54 2.98 3.85
N LYS A 25 -14.62 2.67 4.77
CA LYS A 25 -13.37 3.41 4.97
C LYS A 25 -12.18 2.45 5.10
N PRO A 26 -11.78 1.77 4.03
CA PRO A 26 -10.70 0.79 4.05
C PRO A 26 -9.31 1.44 3.93
N GLU A 27 -8.98 2.44 4.76
CA GLU A 27 -7.72 3.19 4.67
C GLU A 27 -6.53 2.52 5.38
N ASN A 28 -6.78 1.43 6.09
CA ASN A 28 -5.78 0.56 6.71
C ASN A 28 -6.34 -0.86 6.79
N GLN A 29 -5.55 -1.82 7.27
CA GLN A 29 -5.99 -3.22 7.34
C GLN A 29 -7.27 -3.43 8.15
N ALA A 30 -7.38 -2.81 9.31
CA ALA A 30 -8.59 -2.92 10.13
C ALA A 30 -9.83 -2.35 9.42
N GLY A 31 -9.67 -1.24 8.71
CA GLY A 31 -10.73 -0.65 7.87
C GLY A 31 -11.10 -1.53 6.67
N LEU A 32 -10.13 -2.21 6.07
CA LEU A 32 -10.38 -3.19 5.00
C LEU A 32 -11.20 -4.36 5.52
N PHE A 33 -10.82 -4.97 6.65
CA PHE A 33 -11.57 -6.07 7.26
C PHE A 33 -12.99 -5.64 7.65
N GLY A 34 -13.15 -4.46 8.29
CA GLY A 34 -14.48 -3.91 8.57
C GLY A 34 -15.33 -3.68 7.32
N ALA A 35 -14.73 -3.34 6.18
CA ALA A 35 -15.44 -3.24 4.91
C ALA A 35 -15.85 -4.63 4.36
N ILE A 36 -14.96 -5.62 4.43
CA ILE A 36 -15.25 -7.02 4.05
C ILE A 36 -16.41 -7.56 4.90
N GLU A 37 -16.33 -7.42 6.22
CA GLU A 37 -17.36 -7.85 7.15
C GLU A 37 -18.72 -7.19 6.86
N LEU A 38 -18.75 -5.86 6.71
CA LEU A 38 -19.97 -5.10 6.40
C LEU A 38 -20.61 -5.58 5.09
N LEU A 39 -19.81 -5.79 4.05
CA LEU A 39 -20.29 -6.24 2.75
C LEU A 39 -20.78 -7.70 2.81
N ALA A 40 -20.05 -8.55 3.51
CA ALA A 40 -20.44 -9.96 3.72
C ALA A 40 -21.76 -10.07 4.46
N GLN A 41 -21.99 -9.25 5.49
CA GLN A 41 -23.29 -9.18 6.20
C GLN A 41 -24.40 -8.68 5.27
N ALA A 42 -24.17 -7.60 4.54
CA ALA A 42 -25.15 -7.00 3.65
C ALA A 42 -25.58 -7.93 2.49
N THR A 43 -24.71 -8.85 2.08
CA THR A 43 -24.96 -9.81 1.00
C THR A 43 -25.29 -11.21 1.50
N ASN A 44 -25.36 -11.42 2.82
CA ASN A 44 -25.57 -12.72 3.46
C ASN A 44 -24.50 -13.76 3.07
N THR A 45 -23.24 -13.33 3.01
CA THR A 45 -22.06 -14.14 2.67
C THR A 45 -21.02 -14.13 3.78
N THR A 46 -21.43 -14.04 5.06
CA THR A 46 -20.54 -13.87 6.22
C THR A 46 -19.44 -14.91 6.27
N ALA A 47 -19.77 -16.20 6.04
CA ALA A 47 -18.77 -17.27 6.01
C ALA A 47 -17.67 -17.03 4.95
N ARG A 48 -18.02 -16.44 3.81
CA ARG A 48 -17.02 -16.09 2.77
C ARG A 48 -16.17 -14.90 3.18
N GLY A 49 -16.72 -13.92 3.88
CA GLY A 49 -15.97 -12.81 4.46
C GLY A 49 -14.92 -13.32 5.45
N GLU A 50 -15.33 -14.14 6.42
CA GLU A 50 -14.45 -14.77 7.41
C GLU A 50 -13.33 -15.60 6.76
N GLU A 51 -13.65 -16.37 5.72
CA GLU A 51 -12.70 -17.19 4.97
C GLU A 51 -11.63 -16.30 4.27
N LEU A 52 -12.05 -15.16 3.71
CA LEU A 52 -11.18 -14.21 3.05
C LEU A 52 -10.24 -13.53 4.06
N GLU A 53 -10.75 -13.06 5.18
CA GLU A 53 -9.96 -12.44 6.24
C GLU A 53 -8.92 -13.43 6.82
N MET A 54 -9.34 -14.68 7.10
CA MET A 54 -8.41 -15.71 7.55
C MET A 54 -7.32 -16.02 6.54
N ALA A 55 -7.63 -15.99 5.24
CA ALA A 55 -6.62 -16.20 4.20
C ALA A 55 -5.60 -15.05 4.16
N ILE A 56 -6.06 -13.79 4.25
CA ILE A 56 -5.18 -12.61 4.31
C ILE A 56 -4.28 -12.69 5.56
N ASP A 57 -4.87 -12.91 6.74
CA ASP A 57 -4.11 -12.98 8.00
C ASP A 57 -3.08 -14.12 7.98
N SER A 58 -3.44 -15.29 7.44
CA SER A 58 -2.50 -16.42 7.32
C SER A 58 -1.30 -16.08 6.43
N ASN A 59 -1.53 -15.41 5.30
CA ASN A 59 -0.45 -15.00 4.40
C ASN A 59 0.44 -13.92 5.05
N LEU A 60 -0.14 -12.95 5.74
CA LEU A 60 0.63 -11.91 6.44
C LEU A 60 1.41 -12.48 7.63
N ALA A 61 0.87 -13.46 8.35
CA ALA A 61 1.58 -14.15 9.42
C ALA A 61 2.78 -14.94 8.88
N ALA A 62 2.60 -15.66 7.77
CA ALA A 62 3.70 -16.37 7.10
C ALA A 62 4.78 -15.41 6.59
N LEU A 63 4.38 -14.25 6.05
CA LEU A 63 5.31 -13.20 5.63
C LEU A 63 6.12 -12.67 6.82
N ALA A 64 5.44 -12.35 7.93
CA ALA A 64 6.10 -11.85 9.14
C ALA A 64 7.12 -12.85 9.70
N GLU A 65 6.83 -14.16 9.63
CA GLU A 65 7.79 -15.21 10.00
C GLU A 65 8.99 -15.24 9.04
N ALA A 66 8.75 -15.09 7.73
CA ALA A 66 9.81 -15.13 6.72
C ALA A 66 10.80 -13.97 6.88
N VAL A 67 10.34 -12.76 7.20
CA VAL A 67 11.20 -11.57 7.34
C VAL A 67 11.66 -11.33 8.78
N ALA A 68 11.34 -12.21 9.72
CA ALA A 68 11.69 -12.05 11.12
C ALA A 68 13.21 -12.00 11.33
N GLY A 69 13.68 -10.93 11.98
CA GLY A 69 15.08 -10.72 12.32
C GLY A 69 15.96 -10.20 11.18
N THR A 70 15.37 -9.84 10.04
CA THR A 70 16.06 -9.06 9.00
C THR A 70 16.18 -7.59 9.40
N ASP A 71 17.05 -6.84 8.74
CA ASP A 71 17.11 -5.37 8.87
C ASP A 71 15.80 -4.76 8.34
N ALA A 72 15.46 -3.56 8.82
CA ALA A 72 14.27 -2.83 8.36
C ALA A 72 14.68 -1.61 7.52
N PRO A 73 14.90 -1.78 6.20
CA PRO A 73 15.36 -0.69 5.34
C PRO A 73 14.30 0.41 5.23
N SER A 74 14.76 1.65 4.98
CA SER A 74 13.87 2.78 4.76
C SER A 74 13.31 2.79 3.34
N VAL A 75 11.99 2.98 3.24
CA VAL A 75 11.23 2.91 1.98
C VAL A 75 10.48 4.21 1.78
N TYR A 76 10.72 4.87 0.66
CA TYR A 76 9.91 5.96 0.17
C TYR A 76 8.91 5.43 -0.87
N LEU A 77 7.62 5.51 -0.58
CA LEU A 77 6.58 5.13 -1.52
C LEU A 77 6.10 6.38 -2.26
N ALA A 78 6.41 6.45 -3.55
CA ALA A 78 6.07 7.54 -4.44
C ALA A 78 4.67 7.35 -5.04
N GLY A 79 3.90 8.44 -5.14
CA GLY A 79 2.51 8.42 -5.56
C GLY A 79 2.28 8.22 -7.06
N ASN A 80 1.02 8.29 -7.47
CA ASN A 80 0.63 8.03 -8.85
C ASN A 80 1.04 9.14 -9.81
N SER A 81 0.86 10.40 -9.40
CA SER A 81 1.03 11.55 -10.30
C SER A 81 2.48 12.04 -10.37
N SER A 82 3.26 11.84 -9.32
CA SER A 82 4.62 12.38 -9.20
C SER A 82 5.44 11.65 -8.14
N VAL A 83 6.76 11.63 -8.36
CA VAL A 83 7.72 11.20 -7.32
C VAL A 83 7.70 12.13 -6.09
N LEU A 84 7.16 13.34 -6.21
CA LEU A 84 6.98 14.30 -5.11
C LEU A 84 5.65 14.12 -4.35
N GLU A 85 4.92 13.05 -4.60
CA GLU A 85 3.73 12.67 -3.87
C GLU A 85 4.02 11.40 -3.08
N THR A 86 3.63 11.33 -1.80
CA THR A 86 3.94 10.19 -0.93
C THR A 86 2.83 9.87 0.05
N ALA A 87 2.85 8.64 0.57
CA ALA A 87 1.92 8.15 1.57
C ALA A 87 2.51 8.28 2.98
N GLY A 88 1.81 9.03 3.84
CA GLY A 88 2.14 9.13 5.26
C GLY A 88 1.71 7.90 6.09
N PRO A 89 1.97 7.93 7.42
CA PRO A 89 1.77 6.76 8.30
C PRO A 89 0.30 6.37 8.50
N ALA A 90 -0.66 7.24 8.17
CA ALA A 90 -2.10 6.95 8.30
C ALA A 90 -2.68 6.19 7.09
N MET A 91 -1.90 6.01 6.03
CA MET A 91 -2.36 5.37 4.79
C MET A 91 -2.08 3.87 4.76
N TYR A 92 -2.86 3.15 3.94
CA TYR A 92 -2.73 1.70 3.74
C TYR A 92 -1.31 1.31 3.30
N GLN A 93 -0.68 2.12 2.46
CA GLN A 93 0.68 1.90 1.95
C GLN A 93 1.73 1.83 3.07
N ASN A 94 1.54 2.56 4.17
CA ASN A 94 2.39 2.43 5.35
C ASN A 94 2.30 1.02 5.95
N THR A 95 1.08 0.48 6.08
CA THR A 95 0.86 -0.90 6.55
C THR A 95 1.55 -1.92 5.64
N MET A 96 1.57 -1.70 4.32
CA MET A 96 2.29 -2.57 3.38
C MET A 96 3.79 -2.58 3.64
N ILE A 97 4.38 -1.40 3.87
CA ILE A 97 5.81 -1.25 4.18
C ILE A 97 6.14 -1.96 5.50
N GLU A 98 5.34 -1.75 6.54
CA GLU A 98 5.52 -2.38 7.86
C GLU A 98 5.39 -3.91 7.79
N ASN A 99 4.39 -4.44 7.08
CA ASN A 99 4.22 -5.87 6.86
C ASN A 99 5.41 -6.51 6.14
N ALA A 100 6.07 -5.75 5.27
CA ALA A 100 7.28 -6.16 4.56
C ALA A 100 8.57 -5.99 5.40
N ASN A 101 8.48 -5.68 6.68
CA ASN A 101 9.61 -5.33 7.56
C ASN A 101 10.46 -4.17 7.01
N GLY A 102 9.82 -3.16 6.41
CA GLY A 102 10.43 -1.89 6.03
C GLY A 102 10.04 -0.76 6.99
N THR A 103 10.68 0.38 6.87
CA THR A 103 10.37 1.60 7.61
C THR A 103 9.94 2.68 6.62
N ASN A 104 8.79 3.31 6.83
CA ASN A 104 8.33 4.39 5.97
C ASN A 104 9.21 5.64 6.14
N ALA A 105 9.93 6.05 5.10
CA ALA A 105 10.76 7.26 5.11
C ALA A 105 9.93 8.53 5.38
N ALA A 106 8.65 8.54 4.92
CA ALA A 106 7.71 9.63 5.11
C ALA A 106 6.92 9.53 6.44
N ALA A 107 7.39 8.80 7.45
CA ALA A 107 6.70 8.61 8.73
C ALA A 107 6.41 9.91 9.51
N SER A 108 7.10 11.01 9.19
CA SER A 108 6.88 12.33 9.78
C SER A 108 5.78 13.14 9.09
N VAL A 109 5.22 12.66 7.99
CA VAL A 109 4.12 13.33 7.28
C VAL A 109 2.82 13.09 8.04
N GLU A 110 2.12 14.18 8.41
CA GLU A 110 0.90 14.11 9.23
C GLU A 110 -0.40 13.98 8.42
N ASP A 111 -0.34 14.08 7.10
CA ASP A 111 -1.50 13.98 6.23
C ASP A 111 -2.10 12.57 6.22
N THR A 112 -3.43 12.50 6.12
CA THR A 112 -4.18 11.23 6.06
C THR A 112 -4.36 10.69 4.63
N TYR A 113 -3.92 11.44 3.62
CA TYR A 113 -3.96 11.11 2.21
C TYR A 113 -2.57 11.33 1.58
N TRP A 114 -2.49 11.22 0.26
CA TRP A 114 -1.29 11.56 -0.49
C TRP A 114 -0.84 12.99 -0.16
N ALA A 115 0.40 13.14 0.24
CA ALA A 115 1.01 14.43 0.60
C ALA A 115 2.04 14.84 -0.44
N GLU A 116 2.06 16.13 -0.79
CA GLU A 116 3.13 16.70 -1.60
C GLU A 116 4.36 16.96 -0.75
N VAL A 117 5.52 16.57 -1.26
CA VAL A 117 6.83 16.76 -0.64
C VAL A 117 7.81 17.40 -1.63
N SER A 118 8.93 17.90 -1.15
CA SER A 118 9.99 18.45 -2.02
C SER A 118 11.12 17.45 -2.24
N TYR A 119 11.95 17.70 -3.26
CA TYR A 119 13.17 16.93 -3.48
C TYR A 119 14.12 16.99 -2.27
N GLU A 120 14.20 18.15 -1.62
CA GLU A 120 15.02 18.33 -0.41
C GLU A 120 14.55 17.43 0.72
N GLN A 121 13.24 17.26 0.91
CA GLN A 121 12.69 16.34 1.91
C GLN A 121 13.04 14.88 1.60
N ILE A 122 12.94 14.46 0.34
CA ILE A 122 13.32 13.10 -0.08
C ILE A 122 14.81 12.87 0.17
N LEU A 123 15.65 13.85 -0.16
CA LEU A 123 17.09 13.78 0.07
C LEU A 123 17.46 13.81 1.56
N ASP A 124 16.72 14.55 2.39
CA ASP A 124 16.92 14.58 3.85
C ASP A 124 16.54 13.23 4.48
N TRP A 125 15.47 12.60 4.02
CA TRP A 125 15.10 11.24 4.43
C TRP A 125 16.07 10.19 3.91
N ASN A 126 16.62 10.42 2.73
CA ASN A 126 17.59 9.57 2.04
C ASN A 126 17.23 8.07 2.10
N PRO A 127 16.08 7.66 1.54
CA PRO A 127 15.60 6.29 1.62
C PRO A 127 16.55 5.29 0.98
N ASP A 128 16.54 4.05 1.50
CA ASP A 128 17.26 2.93 0.92
C ASP A 128 16.57 2.40 -0.36
N TYR A 129 15.24 2.54 -0.42
CA TYR A 129 14.40 2.12 -1.54
C TYR A 129 13.39 3.20 -1.90
N ILE A 130 13.17 3.38 -3.21
CA ILE A 130 12.04 4.15 -3.77
C ILE A 130 11.10 3.16 -4.47
N ILE A 131 9.84 3.15 -4.06
CA ILE A 131 8.80 2.27 -4.62
C ILE A 131 7.74 3.15 -5.26
N LEU A 132 7.52 2.99 -6.55
CA LEU A 132 6.47 3.69 -7.29
C LEU A 132 5.14 2.97 -7.06
N ALA A 133 4.07 3.73 -6.93
CA ALA A 133 2.70 3.20 -6.88
C ALA A 133 2.39 2.34 -8.10
N SER A 134 1.43 1.40 -7.98
CA SER A 134 1.05 0.49 -9.07
C SER A 134 0.61 1.22 -10.33
N ASP A 135 -0.08 2.36 -10.18
CA ASP A 135 -0.63 3.18 -11.25
C ASP A 135 0.18 4.46 -11.50
N ALA A 136 1.48 4.47 -11.15
CA ALA A 136 2.31 5.64 -11.39
C ALA A 136 2.32 6.02 -12.89
N GLU A 137 2.09 7.32 -13.18
CA GLU A 137 2.07 7.90 -14.52
C GLU A 137 3.47 8.15 -15.09
N TYR A 138 4.51 7.77 -14.36
CA TYR A 138 5.92 7.86 -14.70
C TYR A 138 6.60 6.52 -14.37
N ASP A 139 7.81 6.31 -14.85
CA ASP A 139 8.48 5.02 -14.77
C ASP A 139 9.76 5.06 -13.90
N VAL A 140 10.27 3.88 -13.59
CA VAL A 140 11.51 3.65 -12.84
C VAL A 140 12.70 4.38 -13.48
N ASP A 141 12.80 4.35 -14.80
CA ASP A 141 13.92 4.98 -15.51
C ASP A 141 13.89 6.50 -15.37
N SER A 142 12.72 7.12 -15.33
CA SER A 142 12.58 8.57 -15.12
C SER A 142 13.10 8.99 -13.74
N VAL A 143 12.82 8.19 -12.70
CA VAL A 143 13.31 8.43 -11.33
C VAL A 143 14.82 8.19 -11.23
N LEU A 144 15.32 7.10 -11.83
CA LEU A 144 16.75 6.78 -11.85
C LEU A 144 17.62 7.82 -12.60
N ASN A 145 17.02 8.54 -13.55
CA ASN A 145 17.71 9.59 -14.34
C ASN A 145 17.36 11.01 -13.86
N ASP A 146 16.59 11.16 -12.78
CA ASP A 146 16.27 12.48 -12.23
C ASP A 146 17.51 13.08 -11.55
N ALA A 147 18.04 14.16 -12.13
CA ALA A 147 19.21 14.85 -11.60
C ALA A 147 18.99 15.41 -10.18
N ALA A 148 17.76 15.71 -9.79
CA ALA A 148 17.44 16.19 -8.45
C ALA A 148 17.54 15.09 -7.39
N LEU A 149 17.41 13.82 -7.78
CA LEU A 149 17.53 12.65 -6.90
C LEU A 149 18.89 11.93 -7.01
N ALA A 150 19.82 12.43 -7.81
CA ALA A 150 21.10 11.78 -8.06
C ALA A 150 21.92 11.50 -6.79
N ASP A 151 21.69 12.26 -5.72
CA ASP A 151 22.36 12.07 -4.43
C ASP A 151 21.63 11.14 -3.47
N CYS A 152 20.39 10.72 -3.77
CA CYS A 152 19.61 9.77 -3.00
C CYS A 152 20.24 8.35 -3.02
N THR A 153 20.33 7.69 -1.88
CA THR A 153 20.85 6.32 -1.77
C THR A 153 20.11 5.34 -2.69
N ALA A 154 18.79 5.35 -2.69
CA ALA A 154 17.99 4.48 -3.54
C ALA A 154 18.31 4.64 -5.04
N VAL A 155 18.59 5.86 -5.51
CA VAL A 155 18.94 6.13 -6.90
C VAL A 155 20.37 5.66 -7.21
N LYS A 156 21.33 5.94 -6.33
CA LYS A 156 22.74 5.49 -6.48
C LYS A 156 22.88 3.98 -6.55
N GLU A 157 22.12 3.28 -5.66
CA GLU A 157 22.15 1.81 -5.58
C GLU A 157 21.18 1.15 -6.57
N ARG A 158 20.42 1.96 -7.33
CA ARG A 158 19.37 1.53 -8.28
C ARG A 158 18.25 0.73 -7.62
N HIS A 159 17.96 1.01 -6.36
CA HIS A 159 16.84 0.44 -5.60
C HIS A 159 15.55 1.22 -5.86
N VAL A 160 15.15 1.30 -7.12
CA VAL A 160 13.90 1.93 -7.55
C VAL A 160 13.06 0.88 -8.26
N TYR A 161 11.85 0.64 -7.76
CA TYR A 161 10.95 -0.40 -8.25
C TYR A 161 9.54 0.17 -8.39
N GLN A 162 8.69 -0.50 -9.16
CA GLN A 162 7.27 -0.19 -9.27
C GLN A 162 6.45 -1.36 -8.72
N LEU A 163 5.41 -1.06 -7.95
CA LEU A 163 4.46 -2.06 -7.50
C LEU A 163 3.73 -2.68 -8.70
N PRO A 164 3.47 -3.99 -8.69
CA PRO A 164 2.76 -4.64 -9.79
C PRO A 164 1.32 -4.18 -9.89
N HIS A 165 0.83 -4.13 -11.12
CA HIS A 165 -0.58 -3.98 -11.44
C HIS A 165 -0.97 -5.08 -12.44
N ALA A 166 -1.68 -6.11 -11.98
CA ALA A 166 -2.15 -7.19 -12.86
C ALA A 166 -3.67 -7.09 -13.10
N VAL A 167 -4.48 -7.36 -12.07
CA VAL A 167 -5.95 -7.27 -12.10
C VAL A 167 -6.42 -6.06 -11.32
N GLU A 168 -5.74 -5.77 -10.22
CA GLU A 168 -5.99 -4.64 -9.30
C GLU A 168 -4.66 -4.01 -8.89
N ALA A 169 -4.69 -2.72 -8.55
CA ALA A 169 -3.56 -2.04 -7.94
C ALA A 169 -3.32 -2.62 -6.52
N VAL A 170 -2.17 -3.24 -6.30
CA VAL A 170 -1.87 -3.91 -5.01
C VAL A 170 -1.63 -2.92 -3.85
N ASP A 171 -1.47 -1.65 -4.13
CA ASP A 171 -1.38 -0.56 -3.15
C ASP A 171 -2.73 0.12 -2.87
N SER A 172 -3.80 -0.35 -3.48
CA SER A 172 -5.18 0.02 -3.11
C SER A 172 -5.68 -0.89 -1.99
N PRO A 173 -6.50 -0.39 -1.04
CA PRO A 173 -7.02 -1.19 0.08
C PRO A 173 -8.14 -2.13 -0.38
N VAL A 174 -7.77 -3.17 -1.08
CA VAL A 174 -8.61 -4.26 -1.61
C VAL A 174 -8.14 -5.59 -1.04
N PRO A 175 -8.96 -6.66 -1.08
CA PRO A 175 -8.57 -7.96 -0.50
C PRO A 175 -7.24 -8.51 -1.02
N ALA A 176 -6.90 -8.28 -2.28
CA ALA A 176 -5.64 -8.74 -2.87
C ALA A 176 -4.41 -7.89 -2.48
N SER A 177 -4.59 -6.78 -1.76
CA SER A 177 -3.50 -5.83 -1.46
C SER A 177 -2.42 -6.37 -0.50
N PHE A 178 -2.68 -7.49 0.21
CA PHE A 178 -1.62 -8.18 0.94
C PHE A 178 -0.48 -8.63 0.02
N LEU A 179 -0.76 -8.89 -1.28
CA LEU A 179 0.26 -9.19 -2.28
C LEU A 179 1.25 -8.03 -2.49
N GLY A 180 0.82 -6.79 -2.27
CA GLY A 180 1.72 -5.63 -2.25
C GLY A 180 2.76 -5.74 -1.14
N SER A 181 2.35 -6.17 0.07
CA SER A 181 3.28 -6.44 1.17
C SER A 181 4.26 -7.58 0.84
N VAL A 182 3.77 -8.66 0.21
CA VAL A 182 4.62 -9.79 -0.22
C VAL A 182 5.60 -9.36 -1.30
N TYR A 183 5.15 -8.56 -2.29
CA TYR A 183 6.03 -8.01 -3.31
C TYR A 183 7.12 -7.11 -2.70
N LEU A 184 6.73 -6.18 -1.84
CA LEU A 184 7.70 -5.33 -1.13
C LEU A 184 8.72 -6.18 -0.38
N ALA A 185 8.30 -7.19 0.36
CA ALA A 185 9.22 -8.07 1.07
C ALA A 185 10.16 -8.81 0.12
N SER A 186 9.71 -9.20 -1.08
CA SER A 186 10.58 -9.85 -2.08
C SER A 186 11.64 -8.89 -2.64
N VAL A 187 11.35 -7.58 -2.64
CA VAL A 187 12.31 -6.52 -3.04
C VAL A 187 13.27 -6.19 -1.90
N LEU A 188 12.75 -6.06 -0.67
CA LEU A 188 13.55 -5.66 0.50
C LEU A 188 14.39 -6.81 1.06
N HIS A 189 13.90 -8.04 0.97
CA HIS A 189 14.48 -9.26 1.58
C HIS A 189 14.51 -10.43 0.58
N PRO A 190 15.21 -10.31 -0.56
CA PRO A 190 15.15 -11.30 -1.65
C PRO A 190 15.71 -12.68 -1.27
N GLU A 191 16.49 -12.79 -0.19
CA GLU A 191 16.98 -14.07 0.33
C GLU A 191 15.91 -14.83 1.13
N GLN A 192 14.96 -14.14 1.78
CA GLN A 192 13.91 -14.69 2.61
C GLN A 192 12.59 -14.83 1.87
N VAL A 193 12.27 -13.87 1.01
CA VAL A 193 11.04 -13.84 0.23
C VAL A 193 11.41 -13.81 -1.25
N THR A 194 11.41 -14.99 -1.86
CA THR A 194 11.78 -15.16 -3.27
C THR A 194 10.62 -14.80 -4.21
N GLU A 195 10.92 -14.63 -5.50
CA GLU A 195 9.89 -14.47 -6.53
C GLU A 195 8.93 -15.68 -6.57
N GLU A 196 9.44 -16.90 -6.29
CA GLU A 196 8.61 -18.11 -6.17
C GLU A 196 7.64 -18.02 -5.00
N TYR A 197 8.08 -17.46 -3.86
CA TYR A 197 7.21 -17.19 -2.72
C TYR A 197 6.08 -16.23 -3.10
N TYR A 198 6.40 -15.12 -3.79
CA TYR A 198 5.40 -14.17 -4.26
C TYR A 198 4.36 -14.84 -5.17
N HIS A 199 4.80 -15.62 -6.16
CA HIS A 199 3.90 -16.34 -7.06
C HIS A 199 3.06 -17.42 -6.38
N ALA A 200 3.55 -18.00 -5.28
CA ALA A 200 2.77 -18.98 -4.50
C ALA A 200 1.69 -18.31 -3.61
N ALA A 201 1.87 -17.04 -3.23
CA ALA A 201 0.91 -16.26 -2.46
C ALA A 201 -0.19 -15.64 -3.35
N ALA A 202 0.11 -15.40 -4.65
CA ALA A 202 -0.80 -14.84 -5.63
C ALA A 202 -1.78 -15.89 -6.19
#